data_526a30a8167dae0dc2f4260ed56eaa7b
#
_entry.id   526a30a8167dae0dc2f4260ed56eaa7b
#
_cell.length_a   1.000
_cell.length_b   1.000
_cell.length_c   1.000
_cell.angle_alpha   90.00
_cell.angle_beta   90.00
_cell.angle_gamma   90.00
#
_symmetry.space_group_name_H-M   'P 1'
#
loop_
_entity.id
_entity.type
_entity.pdbx_description
1 polymer ?
#
loop_
_entity_poly.entity_id
_entity_poly.type
_entity_poly.pdbx_seq_one_letter_code
_entity_poly.pdbx_strand_id
1 'polypeptide(L)'
;MATTTPNAAPSSCKVVLAGTVAKGLLAEVSEGREILEKPPHLVGFLANNDPAAKMYADWTEKTCKDNGFRYTLREVHRDDIEDALLAANVDDDIDGIIVYYPIFNNRQDQYLQQIVDISKDVEGLSHRYIFNMYQNIRFLDPAPGPERQKSILPCTPLAVIKILEYLQIYNTILPYGNRLFGRTICVVNRSEVVGRPLAALLANDGARVYSVDVTGVQQFTRGEGLKRRHHEVVEMEGWKLEDALPHCDVVISGVPGDSFKIDNKLLRQGAVCINFSSQKNFTPEVKEKASIYVPAIGKVTIVVLLRNLLRLNQNRRLDNVHPAEAVEKPGTLESVRNS
;
A
#
# COMPACT_ATOMS: atom_id res chain seq x y z
N MET A 1 -5.19 -2.51 -55.78
CA MET A 1 -6.04 -3.29 -54.88
C MET A 1 -5.65 -2.91 -53.46
N ALA A 2 -6.48 -2.13 -52.76
CA ALA A 2 -6.23 -1.74 -51.38
C ALA A 2 -6.64 -2.91 -50.48
N THR A 3 -5.68 -3.48 -49.78
CA THR A 3 -5.91 -4.50 -48.74
C THR A 3 -6.51 -3.81 -47.54
N THR A 4 -7.83 -3.92 -47.39
CA THR A 4 -8.53 -3.57 -46.13
C THR A 4 -8.10 -4.55 -45.06
N THR A 5 -7.34 -4.08 -44.07
CA THR A 5 -7.10 -4.77 -42.82
C THR A 5 -8.47 -5.05 -42.15
N PRO A 6 -8.72 -6.30 -41.71
CA PRO A 6 -9.98 -6.59 -41.01
C PRO A 6 -10.06 -5.76 -39.75
N ASN A 7 -11.18 -5.04 -39.59
CA ASN A 7 -11.53 -4.36 -38.33
C ASN A 7 -11.47 -5.41 -37.20
N ALA A 8 -10.49 -5.32 -36.33
CA ALA A 8 -10.45 -6.14 -35.13
C ALA A 8 -11.75 -5.88 -34.32
N ALA A 9 -12.41 -6.94 -33.92
CA ALA A 9 -13.58 -6.85 -33.05
C ALA A 9 -13.20 -6.00 -31.79
N PRO A 10 -14.12 -5.17 -31.30
CA PRO A 10 -13.83 -4.34 -30.14
C PRO A 10 -13.39 -5.23 -28.98
N SER A 11 -12.26 -4.90 -28.34
CA SER A 11 -11.72 -5.63 -27.20
C SER A 11 -12.78 -5.68 -26.09
N SER A 12 -13.08 -6.88 -25.58
CA SER A 12 -13.97 -7.07 -24.41
C SER A 12 -13.36 -6.56 -23.10
N CYS A 13 -12.10 -6.12 -23.11
CA CYS A 13 -11.38 -5.66 -21.94
C CYS A 13 -11.91 -4.31 -21.43
N LYS A 14 -12.34 -4.27 -20.18
CA LYS A 14 -12.73 -3.04 -19.49
C LYS A 14 -11.50 -2.33 -18.94
N VAL A 15 -11.22 -1.13 -19.43
CA VAL A 15 -10.20 -0.26 -18.83
C VAL A 15 -10.82 0.51 -17.67
N VAL A 16 -10.28 0.33 -16.47
CA VAL A 16 -10.74 1.02 -15.25
C VAL A 16 -9.68 2.03 -14.83
N LEU A 17 -10.06 3.31 -14.82
CA LEU A 17 -9.17 4.38 -14.44
C LEU A 17 -9.15 4.56 -12.91
N ALA A 18 -7.98 4.85 -12.36
CA ALA A 18 -7.79 5.12 -10.93
C ALA A 18 -8.74 6.20 -10.38
N GLY A 19 -9.06 7.23 -11.19
CA GLY A 19 -10.00 8.28 -10.80
C GLY A 19 -11.43 7.78 -10.55
N THR A 20 -11.86 6.73 -11.24
CA THR A 20 -13.19 6.12 -11.02
C THR A 20 -13.24 5.40 -9.68
N VAL A 21 -12.18 4.63 -9.35
CA VAL A 21 -12.07 3.93 -8.06
C VAL A 21 -11.93 4.93 -6.91
N ALA A 22 -11.10 5.96 -7.11
CA ALA A 22 -10.86 7.01 -6.12
C ALA A 22 -12.14 7.74 -5.69
N LYS A 23 -13.10 7.96 -6.60
CA LYS A 23 -14.38 8.63 -6.27
C LYS A 23 -15.18 7.92 -5.18
N GLY A 24 -15.26 6.58 -5.24
CA GLY A 24 -15.95 5.81 -4.20
C GLY A 24 -15.27 5.90 -2.84
N LEU A 25 -13.93 5.83 -2.83
CA LEU A 25 -13.14 5.96 -1.59
C LEU A 25 -13.16 7.37 -1.02
N LEU A 26 -13.23 8.40 -1.88
CA LEU A 26 -13.34 9.79 -1.45
C LEU A 26 -14.64 10.06 -0.69
N ALA A 27 -15.74 9.39 -1.01
CA ALA A 27 -16.97 9.52 -0.25
C ALA A 27 -16.78 9.06 1.21
N GLU A 28 -16.15 7.89 1.44
CA GLU A 28 -15.81 7.42 2.80
C GLU A 28 -14.88 8.40 3.54
N VAL A 29 -13.91 8.98 2.82
CA VAL A 29 -12.95 9.94 3.39
C VAL A 29 -13.66 11.25 3.76
N SER A 30 -14.57 11.74 2.91
CA SER A 30 -15.34 12.95 3.17
C SER A 30 -16.25 12.79 4.39
N GLU A 31 -16.99 11.69 4.48
CA GLU A 31 -17.82 11.36 5.65
C GLU A 31 -16.97 11.33 6.93
N GLY A 32 -15.80 10.66 6.90
CA GLY A 32 -14.88 10.61 8.02
C GLY A 32 -14.29 11.98 8.40
N ARG A 33 -14.12 12.87 7.41
CA ARG A 33 -13.62 14.23 7.62
C ARG A 33 -14.68 15.14 8.25
N GLU A 34 -15.94 15.04 7.86
CA GLU A 34 -17.05 15.87 8.35
C GLU A 34 -17.33 15.67 9.85
N ILE A 35 -17.02 14.49 10.39
CA ILE A 35 -17.16 14.19 11.82
C ILE A 35 -16.11 14.95 12.67
N LEU A 36 -15.02 15.44 12.03
CA LEU A 36 -13.93 16.10 12.74
C LEU A 36 -14.17 17.61 12.82
N GLU A 37 -14.11 18.19 14.03
CA GLU A 37 -14.22 19.64 14.24
C GLU A 37 -13.12 20.42 13.53
N LYS A 38 -11.87 19.95 13.67
CA LYS A 38 -10.68 20.57 13.06
C LYS A 38 -10.24 19.75 11.84
N PRO A 39 -9.95 20.40 10.70
CA PRO A 39 -9.35 19.71 9.54
C PRO A 39 -8.00 19.10 9.91
N PRO A 40 -7.80 17.78 9.69
CA PRO A 40 -6.49 17.18 9.89
C PRO A 40 -5.42 17.82 9.02
N HIS A 41 -4.22 18.00 9.59
CA HIS A 41 -3.08 18.62 8.94
C HIS A 41 -2.06 17.56 8.53
N LEU A 42 -1.87 17.42 7.23
CA LEU A 42 -0.83 16.61 6.61
C LEU A 42 0.36 17.49 6.24
N VAL A 43 1.56 17.12 6.65
CA VAL A 43 2.79 17.78 6.22
C VAL A 43 3.59 16.85 5.34
N GLY A 44 3.93 17.33 4.14
CA GLY A 44 4.79 16.63 3.20
C GLY A 44 6.21 17.16 3.24
N PHE A 45 7.20 16.25 3.23
CA PHE A 45 8.62 16.59 3.18
C PHE A 45 9.19 16.19 1.82
N LEU A 46 9.70 17.17 1.08
CA LEU A 46 10.37 17.01 -0.20
C LEU A 46 11.83 17.40 -0.04
N ALA A 47 12.74 16.44 -0.08
CA ALA A 47 14.18 16.64 0.09
C ALA A 47 14.99 16.12 -1.11
N ASN A 48 14.37 16.09 -2.29
CA ASN A 48 14.99 15.72 -3.55
C ASN A 48 14.49 16.61 -4.69
N ASN A 49 15.14 16.52 -5.85
CA ASN A 49 14.79 17.28 -7.06
C ASN A 49 14.11 16.41 -8.12
N ASP A 50 13.52 15.26 -7.72
CA ASP A 50 12.83 14.37 -8.64
C ASP A 50 11.51 15.01 -9.11
N PRO A 51 11.33 15.26 -10.43
CA PRO A 51 10.10 15.82 -10.96
C PRO A 51 8.87 14.95 -10.66
N ALA A 52 9.04 13.62 -10.56
CA ALA A 52 7.95 12.71 -10.23
C ALA A 52 7.50 12.87 -8.76
N ALA A 53 8.46 13.05 -7.85
CA ALA A 53 8.17 13.33 -6.43
C ALA A 53 7.44 14.67 -6.27
N LYS A 54 7.90 15.72 -6.98
CA LYS A 54 7.26 17.04 -6.98
C LYS A 54 5.82 16.96 -7.51
N MET A 55 5.63 16.33 -8.64
CA MET A 55 4.30 16.15 -9.23
C MET A 55 3.37 15.37 -8.28
N TYR A 56 3.89 14.36 -7.58
CA TYR A 56 3.10 13.61 -6.61
C TYR A 56 2.72 14.47 -5.38
N ALA A 57 3.64 15.35 -4.93
CA ALA A 57 3.36 16.32 -3.88
C ALA A 57 2.27 17.32 -4.29
N ASP A 58 2.33 17.84 -5.51
CA ASP A 58 1.33 18.77 -6.06
C ASP A 58 -0.06 18.11 -6.15
N TRP A 59 -0.14 16.85 -6.56
CA TRP A 59 -1.38 16.09 -6.57
C TRP A 59 -1.92 15.82 -5.16
N THR A 60 -1.03 15.56 -4.21
CA THR A 60 -1.40 15.37 -2.80
C THR A 60 -1.98 16.67 -2.24
N GLU A 61 -1.31 17.81 -2.46
CA GLU A 61 -1.79 19.12 -2.05
C GLU A 61 -3.18 19.41 -2.61
N LYS A 62 -3.33 19.25 -3.94
CA LYS A 62 -4.62 19.46 -4.59
C LYS A 62 -5.72 18.57 -4.00
N THR A 63 -5.43 17.30 -3.79
CA THR A 63 -6.43 16.35 -3.26
C THR A 63 -6.80 16.70 -1.82
N CYS A 64 -5.84 17.11 -0.98
CA CYS A 64 -6.10 17.59 0.37
C CYS A 64 -7.03 18.81 0.36
N LYS A 65 -6.70 19.83 -0.42
CA LYS A 65 -7.50 21.06 -0.53
C LYS A 65 -8.92 20.79 -1.03
N ASP A 66 -9.04 19.99 -2.08
CA ASP A 66 -10.34 19.65 -2.68
C ASP A 66 -11.26 18.85 -1.72
N ASN A 67 -10.70 18.22 -0.67
CA ASN A 67 -11.43 17.39 0.29
C ASN A 67 -11.39 17.92 1.74
N GLY A 68 -11.05 19.19 1.92
CA GLY A 68 -11.13 19.87 3.21
C GLY A 68 -10.08 19.45 4.24
N PHE A 69 -8.91 18.98 3.80
CA PHE A 69 -7.75 18.72 4.62
C PHE A 69 -6.76 19.89 4.54
N ARG A 70 -6.03 20.12 5.63
CA ARG A 70 -4.89 21.04 5.63
C ARG A 70 -3.68 20.30 5.07
N TYR A 71 -2.91 20.97 4.21
CA TYR A 71 -1.66 20.43 3.67
C TYR A 71 -0.59 21.51 3.65
N THR A 72 0.62 21.14 4.04
CA THR A 72 1.81 21.97 3.95
C THR A 72 2.95 21.18 3.34
N LEU A 73 3.51 21.63 2.24
CA LEU A 73 4.75 21.09 1.68
C LEU A 73 5.94 21.83 2.28
N ARG A 74 6.86 21.08 2.90
CA ARG A 74 8.15 21.57 3.38
C ARG A 74 9.24 21.06 2.44
N GLU A 75 9.79 21.96 1.65
CA GLU A 75 10.98 21.69 0.85
C GLU A 75 12.19 21.91 1.74
N VAL A 76 13.00 20.87 1.98
CA VAL A 76 14.15 20.89 2.90
C VAL A 76 15.39 20.35 2.20
N HIS A 77 16.57 20.79 2.64
CA HIS A 77 17.79 20.14 2.17
C HIS A 77 17.88 18.73 2.73
N ARG A 78 18.40 17.79 1.93
CA ARG A 78 18.45 16.38 2.33
C ARG A 78 19.23 16.13 3.62
N ASP A 79 20.24 16.99 3.92
CA ASP A 79 21.05 16.83 5.13
C ASP A 79 20.32 17.34 6.39
N ASP A 80 19.25 18.13 6.24
CA ASP A 80 18.44 18.69 7.31
C ASP A 80 17.12 17.90 7.53
N ILE A 81 16.87 16.85 6.73
CA ILE A 81 15.58 16.13 6.74
C ILE A 81 15.29 15.45 8.08
N GLU A 82 16.30 14.88 8.72
CA GLU A 82 16.15 14.19 10.00
C GLU A 82 15.68 15.16 11.09
N ASP A 83 16.35 16.30 11.24
CA ASP A 83 15.97 17.33 12.21
C ASP A 83 14.58 17.90 11.94
N ALA A 84 14.24 18.08 10.66
CA ALA A 84 12.91 18.54 10.26
C ALA A 84 11.81 17.54 10.60
N LEU A 85 12.07 16.23 10.47
CA LEU A 85 11.14 15.16 10.86
C LEU A 85 11.00 15.08 12.39
N LEU A 86 12.10 15.17 13.14
CA LEU A 86 12.08 15.19 14.60
C LEU A 86 11.28 16.38 15.13
N ALA A 87 11.46 17.56 14.55
CA ALA A 87 10.66 18.74 14.91
C ALA A 87 9.16 18.56 14.57
N ALA A 88 8.84 17.93 13.44
CA ALA A 88 7.45 17.65 13.06
C ALA A 88 6.78 16.60 13.97
N ASN A 89 7.53 15.64 14.50
CA ASN A 89 7.00 14.63 15.41
C ASN A 89 6.41 15.24 16.69
N VAL A 90 7.02 16.30 17.21
CA VAL A 90 6.58 16.97 18.45
C VAL A 90 5.64 18.16 18.23
N ASP A 91 5.33 18.49 16.99
CA ASP A 91 4.40 19.59 16.65
C ASP A 91 2.95 19.08 16.70
N ASP A 92 2.20 19.54 17.71
CA ASP A 92 0.80 19.14 17.93
C ASP A 92 -0.17 19.61 16.83
N ASP A 93 0.23 20.57 15.99
CA ASP A 93 -0.58 21.03 14.85
C ASP A 93 -0.49 20.08 13.64
N ILE A 94 0.45 19.13 13.65
CA ILE A 94 0.66 18.16 12.59
C ILE A 94 0.00 16.83 12.95
N ASP A 95 -0.96 16.41 12.13
CA ASP A 95 -1.71 15.16 12.31
C ASP A 95 -1.11 13.97 11.55
N GLY A 96 -0.35 14.24 10.50
CA GLY A 96 0.31 13.20 9.71
C GLY A 96 1.48 13.73 8.92
N ILE A 97 2.43 12.84 8.65
CA ILE A 97 3.67 13.13 7.92
C ILE A 97 3.76 12.19 6.72
N ILE A 98 4.07 12.76 5.54
CA ILE A 98 4.48 12.02 4.34
C ILE A 98 5.86 12.48 3.90
N VAL A 99 6.72 11.54 3.52
CA VAL A 99 8.05 11.83 2.98
C VAL A 99 8.15 11.35 1.54
N TYR A 100 8.56 12.23 0.63
CA TYR A 100 8.64 11.89 -0.80
C TYR A 100 9.97 11.21 -1.12
N TYR A 101 10.01 9.89 -0.98
CA TYR A 101 11.15 9.04 -1.30
C TYR A 101 11.30 8.81 -2.80
N PRO A 102 12.53 8.46 -3.29
CA PRO A 102 13.77 8.34 -2.56
C PRO A 102 14.44 9.70 -2.28
N ILE A 103 15.18 9.80 -1.17
CA ILE A 103 16.00 10.98 -0.84
C ILE A 103 17.47 10.66 -1.10
N PHE A 104 17.96 9.57 -0.50
CA PHE A 104 19.35 9.09 -0.60
C PHE A 104 19.48 7.87 -1.52
N ASN A 105 18.38 7.21 -1.83
CA ASN A 105 18.32 5.98 -2.61
C ASN A 105 19.19 4.85 -2.03
N ASN A 106 19.27 4.76 -0.72
CA ASN A 106 20.01 3.76 0.02
C ASN A 106 19.34 3.42 1.37
N ARG A 107 20.04 2.73 2.28
CA ARG A 107 19.51 2.34 3.60
C ARG A 107 19.16 3.52 4.52
N GLN A 108 19.67 4.71 4.23
CA GLN A 108 19.32 5.91 4.99
C GLN A 108 17.84 6.28 4.80
N ASP A 109 17.26 6.05 3.61
CA ASP A 109 15.82 6.21 3.42
C ASP A 109 15.01 5.30 4.35
N GLN A 110 15.47 4.06 4.56
CA GLN A 110 14.82 3.13 5.50
C GLN A 110 14.94 3.59 6.95
N TYR A 111 16.06 4.20 7.33
CA TYR A 111 16.23 4.80 8.64
C TYR A 111 15.27 5.98 8.84
N LEU A 112 15.15 6.88 7.89
CA LEU A 112 14.23 8.02 7.95
C LEU A 112 12.77 7.59 8.10
N GLN A 113 12.37 6.47 7.49
CA GLN A 113 11.04 5.89 7.69
C GLN A 113 10.77 5.53 9.17
N GLN A 114 11.82 5.27 9.96
CA GLN A 114 11.69 4.95 11.39
C GLN A 114 11.75 6.20 12.29
N ILE A 115 12.21 7.35 11.76
CA ILE A 115 12.21 8.63 12.48
C ILE A 115 10.80 9.18 12.60
N VAL A 116 9.94 8.99 11.60
CA VAL A 116 8.55 9.43 11.64
C VAL A 116 7.82 8.77 12.80
N ASP A 117 7.23 9.58 13.68
CA ASP A 117 6.44 9.07 14.81
C ASP A 117 5.28 8.21 14.32
N ILE A 118 5.08 7.05 14.97
CA ILE A 118 4.08 6.07 14.58
C ILE A 118 2.65 6.65 14.58
N SER A 119 2.37 7.63 15.45
CA SER A 119 1.08 8.31 15.53
C SER A 119 0.84 9.29 14.38
N LYS A 120 1.88 9.59 13.57
CA LYS A 120 1.85 10.50 12.42
C LYS A 120 2.25 9.84 11.10
N ASP A 121 2.65 8.55 11.12
CA ASP A 121 3.05 7.77 9.95
C ASP A 121 1.84 7.40 9.07
N VAL A 122 1.47 8.29 8.15
CA VAL A 122 0.36 8.06 7.22
C VAL A 122 0.71 7.05 6.12
N GLU A 123 2.00 6.82 5.88
CA GLU A 123 2.49 5.90 4.85
C GLU A 123 2.49 4.45 5.32
N GLY A 124 2.48 4.22 6.65
CA GLY A 124 2.49 2.89 7.25
C GLY A 124 3.83 2.16 7.08
N LEU A 125 4.94 2.91 7.05
CA LEU A 125 6.30 2.38 6.80
C LEU A 125 7.10 2.15 8.08
N SER A 126 6.59 2.56 9.24
CA SER A 126 7.22 2.30 10.53
C SER A 126 7.33 0.79 10.78
N HIS A 127 8.39 0.39 11.47
CA HIS A 127 8.69 -1.01 11.75
C HIS A 127 7.51 -1.75 12.41
N ARG A 128 6.80 -1.11 13.33
CA ARG A 128 5.63 -1.70 14.01
C ARG A 128 4.49 -1.99 13.04
N TYR A 129 4.19 -1.07 12.11
CA TYR A 129 3.14 -1.28 11.12
C TYR A 129 3.51 -2.36 10.10
N ILE A 130 4.76 -2.36 9.64
CA ILE A 130 5.28 -3.38 8.72
C ILE A 130 5.27 -4.75 9.40
N PHE A 131 5.74 -4.87 10.65
CA PHE A 131 5.68 -6.11 11.42
C PHE A 131 4.25 -6.62 11.58
N ASN A 132 3.33 -5.74 12.01
CA ASN A 132 1.93 -6.10 12.19
C ASN A 132 1.31 -6.61 10.88
N MET A 133 1.61 -5.96 9.78
CA MET A 133 1.14 -6.37 8.45
C MET A 133 1.61 -7.78 8.08
N TYR A 134 2.91 -8.07 8.24
CA TYR A 134 3.45 -9.40 7.95
C TYR A 134 2.88 -10.47 8.87
N GLN A 135 2.67 -10.16 10.16
CA GLN A 135 2.09 -11.08 11.13
C GLN A 135 0.56 -11.16 11.08
N ASN A 136 -0.07 -10.49 10.11
CA ASN A 136 -1.54 -10.39 9.98
C ASN A 136 -2.22 -9.86 11.26
N ILE A 137 -1.56 -8.93 11.96
CA ILE A 137 -2.07 -8.22 13.13
C ILE A 137 -2.78 -6.96 12.63
N ARG A 138 -4.09 -6.88 12.88
CA ARG A 138 -4.95 -5.81 12.36
C ARG A 138 -5.17 -4.67 13.35
N PHE A 139 -4.87 -4.88 14.62
CA PHE A 139 -5.12 -3.93 15.71
C PHE A 139 -3.85 -3.72 16.53
N LEU A 140 -3.68 -2.50 17.05
CA LEU A 140 -2.56 -2.15 17.91
C LEU A 140 -2.76 -2.67 19.33
N ASP A 141 -4.03 -2.72 19.77
CA ASP A 141 -4.41 -3.18 21.10
C ASP A 141 -4.74 -4.67 21.11
N PRO A 142 -4.27 -5.42 22.10
CA PRO A 142 -4.63 -6.82 22.29
C PRO A 142 -6.05 -7.01 22.84
N ALA A 143 -6.62 -5.96 23.49
CA ALA A 143 -7.91 -6.05 24.17
C ALA A 143 -9.08 -6.30 23.21
N PRO A 144 -10.07 -7.14 23.59
CA PRO A 144 -11.29 -7.31 22.80
C PRO A 144 -12.20 -6.08 23.01
N GLY A 145 -12.82 -5.60 21.93
CA GLY A 145 -13.79 -4.51 22.01
C GLY A 145 -14.11 -3.93 20.64
N PRO A 146 -15.24 -3.17 20.52
CA PRO A 146 -15.61 -2.52 19.27
C PRO A 146 -14.71 -1.30 18.96
N GLU A 147 -14.21 -0.64 19.98
CA GLU A 147 -13.36 0.55 19.90
C GLU A 147 -11.89 0.15 20.04
N ARG A 148 -11.29 -0.24 18.92
CA ARG A 148 -9.89 -0.70 18.88
C ARG A 148 -9.09 0.13 17.91
N GLN A 149 -7.88 0.48 18.32
CA GLN A 149 -6.91 1.12 17.43
C GLN A 149 -6.52 0.16 16.30
N LYS A 150 -6.69 0.60 15.07
CA LYS A 150 -6.30 -0.21 13.90
C LYS A 150 -4.86 0.09 13.50
N SER A 151 -4.12 -0.96 13.20
CA SER A 151 -2.81 -0.84 12.57
C SER A 151 -2.94 -0.17 11.20
N ILE A 152 -2.05 0.76 10.90
CA ILE A 152 -1.96 1.37 9.58
C ILE A 152 -1.34 0.35 8.61
N LEU A 153 -1.72 0.43 7.34
CA LEU A 153 -1.15 -0.37 6.26
C LEU A 153 -0.45 0.53 5.25
N PRO A 154 0.63 0.04 4.61
CA PRO A 154 1.32 0.79 3.58
C PRO A 154 0.39 1.28 2.48
N CYS A 155 0.50 2.56 2.11
CA CYS A 155 -0.47 3.24 1.22
C CYS A 155 -0.60 2.58 -0.15
N THR A 156 0.51 2.31 -0.82
CA THR A 156 0.48 1.76 -2.19
C THR A 156 -0.03 0.32 -2.21
N PRO A 157 0.43 -0.61 -1.35
CA PRO A 157 -0.20 -1.92 -1.22
C PRO A 157 -1.70 -1.86 -0.91
N LEU A 158 -2.11 -1.01 0.03
CA LEU A 158 -3.52 -0.85 0.37
C LEU A 158 -4.35 -0.26 -0.78
N ALA A 159 -3.78 0.63 -1.60
CA ALA A 159 -4.45 1.16 -2.79
C ALA A 159 -4.76 0.05 -3.80
N VAL A 160 -3.83 -0.89 -4.02
CA VAL A 160 -4.07 -2.06 -4.88
C VAL A 160 -5.19 -2.93 -4.30
N ILE A 161 -5.18 -3.18 -2.99
CA ILE A 161 -6.27 -3.93 -2.32
C ILE A 161 -7.61 -3.25 -2.54
N LYS A 162 -7.70 -1.93 -2.38
CA LYS A 162 -8.92 -1.16 -2.61
C LYS A 162 -9.41 -1.22 -4.06
N ILE A 163 -8.49 -1.26 -5.01
CA ILE A 163 -8.83 -1.50 -6.42
C ILE A 163 -9.39 -2.92 -6.60
N LEU A 164 -8.77 -3.94 -6.02
CA LEU A 164 -9.25 -5.33 -6.11
C LEU A 164 -10.64 -5.50 -5.44
N GLU A 165 -10.88 -4.81 -4.32
CA GLU A 165 -12.21 -4.76 -3.69
C GLU A 165 -13.25 -4.11 -4.63
N TYR A 166 -12.92 -2.96 -5.21
CA TYR A 166 -13.78 -2.27 -6.18
C TYR A 166 -14.10 -3.13 -7.41
N LEU A 167 -13.13 -3.88 -7.90
CA LEU A 167 -13.28 -4.80 -9.03
C LEU A 167 -14.01 -6.10 -8.68
N GLN A 168 -14.47 -6.26 -7.44
CA GLN A 168 -15.15 -7.47 -6.93
C GLN A 168 -14.29 -8.75 -7.04
N ILE A 169 -12.95 -8.60 -6.97
CA ILE A 169 -12.04 -9.75 -6.89
C ILE A 169 -12.08 -10.36 -5.50
N TYR A 170 -12.28 -9.53 -4.47
CA TYR A 170 -12.55 -9.96 -3.10
C TYR A 170 -13.97 -10.55 -3.01
N ASN A 171 -14.07 -11.82 -2.63
CA ASN A 171 -15.36 -12.47 -2.43
C ASN A 171 -15.94 -12.09 -1.06
N THR A 172 -16.94 -11.20 -1.06
CA THR A 172 -17.55 -10.68 0.17
C THR A 172 -18.42 -11.69 0.92
N ILE A 173 -18.77 -12.84 0.30
CA ILE A 173 -19.48 -13.94 0.94
C ILE A 173 -18.55 -14.67 1.92
N LEU A 174 -17.24 -14.70 1.64
CA LEU A 174 -16.26 -15.31 2.51
C LEU A 174 -15.97 -14.41 3.73
N PRO A 175 -15.61 -15.03 4.88
CA PRO A 175 -15.23 -14.29 6.08
C PRO A 175 -14.11 -13.30 5.82
N TYR A 176 -14.11 -12.18 6.54
CA TYR A 176 -13.03 -11.20 6.51
C TYR A 176 -11.68 -11.86 6.82
N GLY A 177 -10.67 -11.54 6.01
CA GLY A 177 -9.35 -12.17 6.06
C GLY A 177 -9.19 -13.43 5.19
N ASN A 178 -10.29 -13.93 4.57
CA ASN A 178 -10.25 -15.10 3.67
C ASN A 178 -10.83 -14.78 2.28
N ARG A 179 -11.12 -13.53 1.99
CA ARG A 179 -11.90 -13.11 0.81
C ARG A 179 -11.20 -13.31 -0.55
N LEU A 180 -9.90 -13.64 -0.53
CA LEU A 180 -9.13 -14.02 -1.71
C LEU A 180 -8.87 -15.53 -1.82
N PHE A 181 -9.49 -16.35 -0.96
CA PHE A 181 -9.36 -17.80 -1.06
C PHE A 181 -9.75 -18.32 -2.45
N GLY A 182 -8.92 -19.18 -3.01
CA GLY A 182 -9.10 -19.71 -4.36
C GLY A 182 -8.58 -18.79 -5.49
N ARG A 183 -8.06 -17.60 -5.18
CA ARG A 183 -7.43 -16.71 -6.17
C ARG A 183 -5.93 -16.97 -6.26
N THR A 184 -5.41 -16.96 -7.48
CA THR A 184 -3.96 -16.97 -7.75
C THR A 184 -3.56 -15.63 -8.33
N ILE A 185 -2.57 -14.98 -7.71
CA ILE A 185 -2.15 -13.61 -8.05
C ILE A 185 -0.65 -13.57 -8.29
N CYS A 186 -0.22 -12.91 -9.36
CA CYS A 186 1.18 -12.61 -9.62
C CYS A 186 1.47 -11.14 -9.23
N VAL A 187 2.50 -10.92 -8.43
CA VAL A 187 3.04 -9.58 -8.11
C VAL A 187 4.45 -9.49 -8.67
N VAL A 188 4.66 -8.63 -9.66
CA VAL A 188 5.95 -8.42 -10.33
C VAL A 188 6.58 -7.14 -9.81
N ASN A 189 7.57 -7.27 -9.01
CA ASN A 189 8.34 -6.36 -8.17
C ASN A 189 8.30 -6.87 -6.72
N ARG A 190 9.46 -7.00 -6.09
CA ARG A 190 9.57 -7.45 -4.69
C ARG A 190 10.23 -6.39 -3.80
N SER A 191 10.04 -5.11 -4.12
CA SER A 191 10.53 -4.04 -3.25
C SER A 191 9.94 -4.15 -1.85
N GLU A 192 10.72 -3.81 -0.84
CA GLU A 192 10.30 -3.84 0.57
C GLU A 192 9.22 -2.82 0.90
N VAL A 193 9.06 -1.78 0.07
CA VAL A 193 8.05 -0.72 0.27
C VAL A 193 6.69 -1.08 -0.33
N VAL A 194 6.66 -1.81 -1.46
CA VAL A 194 5.39 -2.09 -2.18
C VAL A 194 5.19 -3.56 -2.49
N GLY A 195 6.09 -4.17 -3.27
CA GLY A 195 5.82 -5.50 -3.86
C GLY A 195 5.72 -6.60 -2.81
N ARG A 196 6.70 -6.69 -1.92
CA ARG A 196 6.71 -7.68 -0.85
C ARG A 196 5.58 -7.48 0.16
N PRO A 197 5.32 -6.26 0.68
CA PRO A 197 4.14 -5.97 1.49
C PRO A 197 2.82 -6.34 0.82
N LEU A 198 2.65 -6.04 -0.47
CA LEU A 198 1.46 -6.38 -1.22
C LEU A 198 1.27 -7.90 -1.31
N ALA A 199 2.32 -8.65 -1.66
CA ALA A 199 2.26 -10.11 -1.72
C ALA A 199 1.84 -10.72 -0.36
N ALA A 200 2.41 -10.21 0.74
CA ALA A 200 2.06 -10.63 2.08
C ALA A 200 0.59 -10.35 2.43
N LEU A 201 0.10 -9.14 2.15
CA LEU A 201 -1.29 -8.75 2.42
C LEU A 201 -2.29 -9.62 1.64
N LEU A 202 -2.05 -9.83 0.35
CA LEU A 202 -2.91 -10.66 -0.50
C LEU A 202 -2.93 -12.12 -0.03
N ALA A 203 -1.77 -12.66 0.35
CA ALA A 203 -1.67 -14.02 0.89
C ALA A 203 -2.35 -14.12 2.26
N ASN A 204 -2.20 -13.10 3.13
CA ASN A 204 -2.89 -13.03 4.42
C ASN A 204 -4.42 -12.97 4.26
N ASP A 205 -4.93 -12.45 3.14
CA ASP A 205 -6.36 -12.47 2.80
C ASP A 205 -6.80 -13.75 2.06
N GLY A 206 -5.90 -14.73 1.91
CA GLY A 206 -6.21 -16.08 1.45
C GLY A 206 -5.78 -16.41 0.03
N ALA A 207 -5.15 -15.50 -0.72
CA ALA A 207 -4.64 -15.78 -2.05
C ALA A 207 -3.41 -16.69 -2.03
N ARG A 208 -3.19 -17.41 -3.14
CA ARG A 208 -1.88 -17.92 -3.53
C ARG A 208 -1.19 -16.82 -4.34
N VAL A 209 -0.03 -16.35 -3.90
CA VAL A 209 0.65 -15.24 -4.56
C VAL A 209 2.03 -15.68 -5.04
N TYR A 210 2.29 -15.49 -6.32
CA TYR A 210 3.62 -15.59 -6.90
C TYR A 210 4.24 -14.18 -6.93
N SER A 211 5.25 -13.98 -6.08
CA SER A 211 6.04 -12.75 -6.02
C SER A 211 7.28 -12.92 -6.88
N VAL A 212 7.38 -12.15 -7.95
CA VAL A 212 8.41 -12.26 -8.97
C VAL A 212 9.36 -11.06 -8.90
N ASP A 213 10.66 -11.36 -8.91
CA ASP A 213 11.72 -10.36 -8.99
C ASP A 213 12.87 -10.90 -9.83
N VAL A 214 13.92 -10.10 -10.04
CA VAL A 214 15.14 -10.49 -10.75
C VAL A 214 15.85 -11.70 -10.12
N THR A 215 15.62 -11.92 -8.82
CA THR A 215 16.17 -13.03 -8.04
C THR A 215 15.39 -14.33 -8.15
N GLY A 216 14.24 -14.34 -8.82
CA GLY A 216 13.39 -15.52 -9.00
C GLY A 216 11.96 -15.32 -8.49
N VAL A 217 11.27 -16.44 -8.30
CA VAL A 217 9.86 -16.48 -7.89
C VAL A 217 9.74 -17.03 -6.48
N GLN A 218 8.99 -16.33 -5.64
CA GLN A 218 8.60 -16.79 -4.30
C GLN A 218 7.07 -16.98 -4.26
N GLN A 219 6.60 -18.05 -3.63
CA GLN A 219 5.19 -18.25 -3.35
C GLN A 219 4.88 -17.80 -1.93
N PHE A 220 3.89 -16.91 -1.79
CA PHE A 220 3.31 -16.49 -0.51
C PHE A 220 1.95 -17.17 -0.35
N THR A 221 1.72 -17.86 0.77
CA THR A 221 0.46 -18.58 1.01
C THR A 221 0.25 -18.87 2.49
N ARG A 222 -1.01 -19.03 2.91
CA ARG A 222 -1.37 -19.54 4.25
C ARG A 222 -1.51 -21.05 4.30
N GLY A 223 -1.06 -21.76 3.27
CA GLY A 223 -1.15 -23.20 3.13
C GLY A 223 -2.54 -23.68 2.71
N GLU A 224 -2.68 -25.02 2.61
CA GLU A 224 -3.95 -25.63 2.24
C GLU A 224 -5.03 -25.37 3.29
N GLY A 225 -6.23 -24.98 2.82
CA GLY A 225 -7.36 -24.68 3.67
C GLY A 225 -7.16 -23.49 4.61
N LEU A 226 -6.20 -22.61 4.34
CA LEU A 226 -5.86 -21.43 5.13
C LEU A 226 -5.58 -21.76 6.61
N LYS A 227 -4.88 -22.87 6.87
CA LYS A 227 -4.60 -23.37 8.23
C LYS A 227 -3.71 -22.41 9.05
N ARG A 228 -2.88 -21.60 8.38
CA ARG A 228 -1.97 -20.68 9.06
C ARG A 228 -2.64 -19.32 9.32
N ARG A 229 -2.24 -18.68 10.42
CA ARG A 229 -2.74 -17.36 10.77
C ARG A 229 -2.22 -16.27 9.83
N HIS A 230 -0.95 -16.35 9.44
CA HIS A 230 -0.30 -15.49 8.48
C HIS A 230 0.37 -16.31 7.38
N HIS A 231 0.80 -15.64 6.30
CA HIS A 231 1.48 -16.29 5.19
C HIS A 231 2.85 -16.86 5.57
N GLU A 232 3.28 -17.83 4.82
CA GLU A 232 4.66 -18.28 4.70
C GLU A 232 5.17 -18.00 3.30
N VAL A 233 6.48 -18.02 3.15
CA VAL A 233 7.16 -17.79 1.89
C VAL A 233 7.95 -19.04 1.52
N VAL A 234 7.77 -19.52 0.30
CA VAL A 234 8.49 -20.68 -0.24
C VAL A 234 9.14 -20.29 -1.56
N GLU A 235 10.42 -20.60 -1.72
CA GLU A 235 11.12 -20.42 -2.98
C GLU A 235 10.59 -21.41 -4.04
N MET A 236 10.33 -20.89 -5.23
CA MET A 236 9.93 -21.68 -6.40
C MET A 236 11.15 -21.93 -7.27
N GLU A 237 11.94 -22.96 -6.89
CA GLU A 237 13.21 -23.25 -7.57
C GLU A 237 13.03 -23.43 -9.08
N GLY A 238 13.83 -22.72 -9.85
CA GLY A 238 13.83 -22.77 -11.33
C GLY A 238 12.67 -22.02 -12.01
N TRP A 239 11.68 -21.53 -11.25
CA TRP A 239 10.57 -20.77 -11.80
C TRP A 239 11.01 -19.35 -12.21
N LYS A 240 10.39 -18.91 -13.31
CA LYS A 240 10.49 -17.54 -13.82
C LYS A 240 9.11 -16.91 -13.94
N LEU A 241 9.07 -15.66 -14.38
CA LEU A 241 7.81 -14.94 -14.61
C LEU A 241 6.89 -15.70 -15.58
N GLU A 242 7.49 -16.28 -16.64
CA GLU A 242 6.76 -17.01 -17.67
C GLU A 242 6.04 -18.24 -17.13
N ASP A 243 6.59 -18.87 -16.10
CA ASP A 243 5.98 -20.03 -15.46
C ASP A 243 4.81 -19.64 -14.56
N ALA A 244 4.85 -18.44 -13.96
CA ALA A 244 3.81 -17.97 -13.04
C ALA A 244 2.58 -17.40 -13.78
N LEU A 245 2.78 -16.63 -14.87
CA LEU A 245 1.72 -15.86 -15.54
C LEU A 245 0.50 -16.70 -15.97
N PRO A 246 0.66 -17.90 -16.58
CA PRO A 246 -0.49 -18.67 -17.06
C PRO A 246 -1.45 -19.15 -15.94
N HIS A 247 -0.97 -19.19 -14.71
CA HIS A 247 -1.74 -19.68 -13.56
C HIS A 247 -2.52 -18.57 -12.83
N CYS A 248 -2.30 -17.29 -13.19
CA CYS A 248 -2.77 -16.17 -12.39
C CYS A 248 -4.09 -15.60 -12.88
N ASP A 249 -5.04 -15.44 -11.95
CA ASP A 249 -6.29 -14.70 -12.17
C ASP A 249 -6.05 -13.19 -12.24
N VAL A 250 -5.04 -12.72 -11.49
CA VAL A 250 -4.65 -11.31 -11.40
C VAL A 250 -3.15 -11.17 -11.57
N VAL A 251 -2.72 -10.20 -12.37
CA VAL A 251 -1.31 -9.85 -12.56
C VAL A 251 -1.11 -8.38 -12.22
N ILE A 252 -0.27 -8.11 -11.23
CA ILE A 252 0.00 -6.78 -10.70
C ILE A 252 1.47 -6.49 -10.93
N SER A 253 1.80 -5.44 -11.67
CA SER A 253 3.18 -5.13 -12.03
C SER A 253 3.56 -3.69 -11.68
N GLY A 254 4.76 -3.52 -11.15
CA GLY A 254 5.29 -2.23 -10.74
C GLY A 254 6.80 -2.12 -10.93
N VAL A 255 7.32 -2.65 -12.03
CA VAL A 255 8.75 -2.59 -12.34
C VAL A 255 9.09 -1.19 -12.86
N PRO A 256 10.09 -0.51 -12.28
CA PRO A 256 10.52 0.80 -12.76
C PRO A 256 11.26 0.70 -14.12
N GLY A 257 11.23 1.79 -14.86
CA GLY A 257 11.89 1.88 -16.17
C GLY A 257 11.02 1.39 -17.32
N ASP A 258 11.36 1.83 -18.54
CA ASP A 258 10.57 1.55 -19.76
C ASP A 258 10.96 0.24 -20.46
N SER A 259 12.10 -0.35 -20.11
CA SER A 259 12.62 -1.55 -20.75
C SER A 259 11.85 -2.82 -20.42
N PHE A 260 11.21 -2.88 -19.25
CA PHE A 260 10.46 -4.05 -18.83
C PHE A 260 9.02 -4.03 -19.35
N LYS A 261 8.64 -5.10 -20.04
CA LYS A 261 7.25 -5.35 -20.46
C LYS A 261 6.87 -6.80 -20.18
N ILE A 262 5.65 -6.99 -19.71
CA ILE A 262 5.07 -8.32 -19.55
C ILE A 262 4.70 -8.86 -20.94
N ASP A 263 5.08 -10.11 -21.22
CA ASP A 263 4.59 -10.81 -22.42
C ASP A 263 3.09 -11.14 -22.24
N ASN A 264 2.26 -10.33 -22.88
CA ASN A 264 0.80 -10.49 -22.79
C ASN A 264 0.29 -11.84 -23.32
N LYS A 265 1.06 -12.54 -24.16
CA LYS A 265 0.68 -13.85 -24.69
C LYS A 265 0.59 -14.92 -23.61
N LEU A 266 1.41 -14.76 -22.55
CA LEU A 266 1.47 -15.68 -21.42
C LEU A 266 0.36 -15.44 -20.39
N LEU A 267 -0.35 -14.33 -20.49
CA LEU A 267 -1.46 -14.05 -19.60
C LEU A 267 -2.60 -15.06 -19.81
N ARG A 268 -3.18 -15.49 -18.70
CA ARG A 268 -4.42 -16.26 -18.73
C ARG A 268 -5.54 -15.44 -19.39
N GLN A 269 -6.33 -16.07 -20.24
CA GLN A 269 -7.50 -15.42 -20.84
C GLN A 269 -8.47 -14.96 -19.75
N GLY A 270 -8.85 -13.69 -19.79
CA GLY A 270 -9.73 -13.08 -18.80
C GLY A 270 -9.04 -12.58 -17.53
N ALA A 271 -7.69 -12.62 -17.46
CA ALA A 271 -6.95 -12.10 -16.32
C ALA A 271 -7.26 -10.62 -16.02
N VAL A 272 -7.13 -10.23 -14.78
CA VAL A 272 -7.16 -8.82 -14.35
C VAL A 272 -5.73 -8.30 -14.27
N CYS A 273 -5.43 -7.21 -14.96
CA CYS A 273 -4.09 -6.64 -15.03
C CYS A 273 -4.06 -5.25 -14.38
N ILE A 274 -3.12 -5.03 -13.45
CA ILE A 274 -2.96 -3.77 -12.72
C ILE A 274 -1.52 -3.29 -12.82
N ASN A 275 -1.32 -2.04 -13.25
CA ASN A 275 -0.02 -1.40 -13.30
C ASN A 275 0.11 -0.36 -12.18
N PHE A 276 1.10 -0.52 -11.29
CA PHE A 276 1.40 0.44 -10.23
C PHE A 276 2.72 1.20 -10.42
N SER A 277 3.47 0.91 -11.49
CA SER A 277 4.63 1.71 -11.89
C SER A 277 4.20 3.03 -12.53
N SER A 278 5.07 4.02 -12.50
CA SER A 278 4.95 5.26 -13.30
C SER A 278 5.00 4.95 -14.80
N GLN A 279 5.82 3.97 -15.21
CA GLN A 279 5.88 3.45 -16.57
C GLN A 279 4.89 2.30 -16.74
N LYS A 280 4.43 2.11 -17.97
CA LYS A 280 3.51 1.03 -18.31
C LYS A 280 4.27 -0.29 -18.52
N ASN A 281 4.08 -1.25 -17.63
CA ASN A 281 4.67 -2.59 -17.76
C ASN A 281 3.87 -3.51 -18.69
N PHE A 282 2.65 -3.13 -19.07
CA PHE A 282 1.82 -3.82 -20.06
C PHE A 282 1.78 -3.02 -21.35
N THR A 283 1.90 -3.70 -22.49
CA THR A 283 1.68 -3.08 -23.79
C THR A 283 0.17 -2.97 -24.10
N PRO A 284 -0.25 -2.19 -25.11
CA PRO A 284 -1.67 -2.04 -25.44
C PRO A 284 -2.41 -3.34 -25.71
N GLU A 285 -1.71 -4.38 -26.19
CA GLU A 285 -2.22 -5.71 -26.52
C GLU A 285 -2.68 -6.49 -25.27
N VAL A 286 -2.38 -6.01 -24.05
CA VAL A 286 -2.95 -6.59 -22.81
C VAL A 286 -4.48 -6.69 -22.90
N LYS A 287 -5.13 -5.78 -23.64
CA LYS A 287 -6.58 -5.75 -23.81
C LYS A 287 -7.13 -6.94 -24.61
N GLU A 288 -6.31 -7.68 -25.32
CA GLU A 288 -6.71 -8.88 -26.07
C GLU A 288 -6.86 -10.09 -25.12
N LYS A 289 -6.16 -10.08 -23.98
CA LYS A 289 -6.13 -11.18 -23.01
C LYS A 289 -6.87 -10.84 -21.72
N ALA A 290 -6.68 -9.62 -21.21
CA ALA A 290 -7.28 -9.20 -19.96
C ALA A 290 -8.78 -8.93 -20.08
N SER A 291 -9.54 -9.30 -19.06
CA SER A 291 -10.93 -8.85 -18.91
C SER A 291 -11.00 -7.43 -18.36
N ILE A 292 -10.05 -7.06 -17.47
CA ILE A 292 -9.96 -5.75 -16.86
C ILE A 292 -8.49 -5.29 -16.87
N TYR A 293 -8.28 -4.04 -17.22
CA TYR A 293 -6.97 -3.40 -17.16
C TYR A 293 -7.02 -2.08 -16.39
N VAL A 294 -6.16 -1.96 -15.38
CA VAL A 294 -5.97 -0.73 -14.58
C VAL A 294 -4.59 -0.17 -14.89
N PRO A 295 -4.48 0.90 -15.69
CA PRO A 295 -3.20 1.38 -16.21
C PRO A 295 -2.34 2.17 -15.21
N ALA A 296 -2.94 2.65 -14.12
CA ALA A 296 -2.26 3.40 -13.06
C ALA A 296 -3.09 3.42 -11.78
N ILE A 297 -2.45 3.60 -10.61
CA ILE A 297 -3.10 3.59 -9.30
C ILE A 297 -2.91 4.87 -8.48
N GLY A 298 -2.07 5.82 -8.91
CA GLY A 298 -1.61 6.95 -8.10
C GLY A 298 -2.72 7.77 -7.43
N LYS A 299 -3.85 8.01 -8.10
CA LYS A 299 -4.98 8.74 -7.51
C LYS A 299 -5.62 7.96 -6.34
N VAL A 300 -5.65 6.63 -6.41
CA VAL A 300 -6.16 5.79 -5.31
C VAL A 300 -5.20 5.82 -4.14
N THR A 301 -3.89 5.82 -4.40
CA THR A 301 -2.86 5.88 -3.34
C THR A 301 -2.99 7.15 -2.49
N ILE A 302 -3.24 8.31 -3.10
CA ILE A 302 -3.44 9.57 -2.36
C ILE A 302 -4.71 9.51 -1.50
N VAL A 303 -5.80 8.93 -2.00
CA VAL A 303 -7.03 8.80 -1.20
C VAL A 303 -6.82 7.85 -0.02
N VAL A 304 -6.06 6.77 -0.22
CA VAL A 304 -5.67 5.85 0.86
C VAL A 304 -4.80 6.56 1.91
N LEU A 305 -3.91 7.46 1.50
CA LEU A 305 -3.13 8.29 2.41
C LEU A 305 -4.04 9.14 3.32
N LEU A 306 -5.04 9.82 2.75
CA LEU A 306 -6.03 10.59 3.52
C LEU A 306 -6.84 9.70 4.47
N ARG A 307 -7.19 8.49 4.02
CA ARG A 307 -7.85 7.49 4.86
C ARG A 307 -6.98 7.06 6.04
N ASN A 308 -5.67 6.88 5.83
CA ASN A 308 -4.72 6.59 6.89
C ASN A 308 -4.60 7.76 7.88
N LEU A 309 -4.57 9.01 7.39
CA LEU A 309 -4.56 10.20 8.22
C LEU A 309 -5.79 10.28 9.14
N LEU A 310 -7.00 10.01 8.61
CA LEU A 310 -8.22 9.90 9.42
C LEU A 310 -8.13 8.78 10.45
N ARG A 311 -7.54 7.65 10.08
CA ARG A 311 -7.34 6.52 10.98
C ARG A 311 -6.39 6.86 12.14
N LEU A 312 -5.29 7.54 11.85
CA LEU A 312 -4.37 8.03 12.89
C LEU A 312 -5.06 9.01 13.85
N ASN A 313 -5.84 9.93 13.31
CA ASN A 313 -6.64 10.85 14.12
C ASN A 313 -7.65 10.10 15.02
N GLN A 314 -8.32 9.08 14.49
CA GLN A 314 -9.22 8.22 15.26
C GLN A 314 -8.48 7.43 16.33
N ASN A 315 -7.32 6.86 16.04
CA ASN A 315 -6.50 6.13 17.00
C ASN A 315 -6.10 7.03 18.19
N ARG A 316 -5.63 8.28 17.93
CA ARG A 316 -5.30 9.25 19.00
C ARG A 316 -6.49 9.63 19.89
N ARG A 317 -7.69 9.70 19.34
CA ARG A 317 -8.91 9.93 20.14
C ARG A 317 -9.18 8.78 21.09
N LEU A 318 -8.95 7.54 20.65
CA LEU A 318 -9.11 6.37 21.51
C LEU A 318 -8.09 6.33 22.64
N ASP A 319 -6.83 6.78 22.41
CA ASP A 319 -5.82 6.93 23.48
C ASP A 319 -6.27 7.93 24.55
N ASN A 320 -6.92 9.02 24.14
CA ASN A 320 -7.39 10.04 25.07
C ASN A 320 -8.61 9.57 25.91
N VAL A 321 -9.42 8.64 25.38
CA VAL A 321 -10.59 8.07 26.07
C VAL A 321 -10.19 6.92 26.99
N HIS A 322 -9.20 6.13 26.57
CA HIS A 322 -8.64 5.02 27.31
C HIS A 322 -7.12 5.21 27.43
N PRO A 323 -6.62 6.13 28.26
CA PRO A 323 -5.20 6.22 28.49
C PRO A 323 -4.74 4.84 28.98
N ALA A 324 -3.81 4.21 28.23
CA ALA A 324 -3.22 2.97 28.67
C ALA A 324 -2.74 3.16 30.10
N GLU A 325 -3.22 2.34 31.06
CA GLU A 325 -2.65 2.31 32.39
C GLU A 325 -1.14 2.23 32.21
N ALA A 326 -0.43 3.24 32.72
CA ALA A 326 1.00 3.35 32.54
C ALA A 326 1.60 2.01 32.97
N VAL A 327 2.11 1.26 32.00
CA VAL A 327 2.88 0.04 32.29
C VAL A 327 4.01 0.53 33.20
N GLU A 328 3.92 0.21 34.49
CA GLU A 328 4.98 0.48 35.46
C GLU A 328 6.28 0.00 34.81
N LYS A 329 7.19 0.92 34.58
CA LYS A 329 8.53 0.58 34.10
C LYS A 329 9.05 -0.49 35.05
N PRO A 330 9.47 -1.67 34.58
CA PRO A 330 10.04 -2.67 35.45
C PRO A 330 11.15 -1.98 36.25
N GLY A 331 11.02 -2.04 37.58
CA GLY A 331 11.85 -1.29 38.51
C GLY A 331 13.33 -1.42 38.16
N THR A 332 14.01 -0.31 38.21
CA THR A 332 15.45 -0.19 38.16
C THR A 332 16.08 -1.29 39.00
N LEU A 333 16.96 -2.07 38.39
CA LEU A 333 17.84 -3.06 39.01
C LEU A 333 18.79 -2.38 40.04
N GLU A 334 18.25 -1.95 41.18
CA GLU A 334 18.98 -1.40 42.32
C GLU A 334 18.60 -2.08 43.63
N SER A 335 18.57 -3.41 43.67
CA SER A 335 18.48 -4.13 44.94
C SER A 335 19.04 -5.55 44.90
N VAL A 336 20.14 -5.80 44.18
CA VAL A 336 20.92 -7.03 44.37
C VAL A 336 22.39 -6.67 44.55
N ARG A 337 22.67 -5.90 45.61
CA ARG A 337 23.99 -5.84 46.27
C ARG A 337 23.71 -5.59 47.73
N ASN A 338 23.45 -6.64 48.46
CA ASN A 338 23.72 -6.80 49.92
C ASN A 338 22.86 -7.96 50.42
N SER A 339 23.39 -9.16 50.29
CA SER A 339 23.29 -10.26 51.26
C SER A 339 24.15 -11.41 50.77
#